data_f26c20a23be86810edc6a4afeffac7ba
#
_entry.id   f26c20a23be86810edc6a4afeffac7ba
#
_cell.length_a   1.000
_cell.length_b   1.000
_cell.length_c   1.000
_cell.angle_alpha   90.00
_cell.angle_beta   90.00
_cell.angle_gamma   90.00
#
_symmetry.space_group_name_H-M   'P 1'
#
loop_
_entity.id
_entity.type
_entity.pdbx_description
1 polymer ?
#
loop_
_entity_poly.entity_id
_entity_poly.type
_entity_poly.pdbx_seq_one_letter_code
_entity_poly.pdbx_strand_id
1 'polypeptide(L)'
;DYVPEHRIKDVVYFAPFDMDYPIAFNVMEDVGYDKRHLVVSGLMAAFKKIWVDAWSARMEYILTNTLLALLEYPDATLLSVNRMYTDKVFRKKVVENVKDPVVRDFWIKEFATYTDRYTQEATPAIQNKIGQFTSNPLIRNIIGQPKSSFDIRQMMDDRKILIMNLSKGQVGDTNTQLLGSMLTTRIFLA
;
A
#
# COMPACT_ATOMS: atom_id res chain seq x y z
N ASP A 1 -19.95 13.30 19.04
CA ASP A 1 -20.65 14.17 20.01
C ASP A 1 -20.11 15.61 20.02
N TYR A 2 -18.97 15.89 19.40
CA TYR A 2 -18.36 17.24 19.40
C TYR A 2 -18.39 17.93 18.02
N VAL A 3 -18.95 17.29 17.00
CA VAL A 3 -19.12 17.92 15.68
C VAL A 3 -20.38 18.77 15.72
N PRO A 4 -20.30 20.08 15.39
CA PRO A 4 -21.48 20.93 15.33
C PRO A 4 -22.50 20.39 14.31
N GLU A 5 -23.78 20.49 14.62
CA GLU A 5 -24.87 19.92 13.81
C GLU A 5 -24.78 20.33 12.33
N HIS A 6 -24.51 21.60 12.05
CA HIS A 6 -24.38 22.12 10.68
C HIS A 6 -23.17 21.57 9.91
N ARG A 7 -22.19 20.96 10.61
CA ARG A 7 -20.99 20.35 10.03
C ARG A 7 -21.08 18.82 9.91
N ILE A 8 -22.15 18.17 10.39
CA ILE A 8 -22.30 16.70 10.33
C ILE A 8 -22.21 16.19 8.89
N LYS A 9 -22.76 16.92 7.93
CA LYS A 9 -22.68 16.62 6.48
C LYS A 9 -21.26 16.66 5.91
N ASP A 10 -20.33 17.27 6.61
CA ASP A 10 -18.94 17.39 6.20
C ASP A 10 -18.04 16.29 6.79
N VAL A 11 -18.61 15.40 7.60
CA VAL A 11 -17.87 14.32 8.25
C VAL A 11 -17.70 13.14 7.30
N VAL A 12 -16.47 12.71 7.13
CA VAL A 12 -16.10 11.42 6.54
C VAL A 12 -15.60 10.52 7.68
N TYR A 13 -16.36 9.47 7.96
CA TYR A 13 -16.04 8.53 9.03
C TYR A 13 -15.42 7.27 8.45
N PHE A 14 -14.11 7.09 8.70
CA PHE A 14 -13.36 5.92 8.30
C PHE A 14 -13.36 4.88 9.43
N ALA A 15 -14.14 3.81 9.27
CA ALA A 15 -14.25 2.70 10.21
C ALA A 15 -13.82 1.38 9.53
N PRO A 16 -12.56 0.95 9.66
CA PRO A 16 -12.04 -0.24 8.99
C PRO A 16 -12.77 -1.53 9.33
N PHE A 17 -13.42 -1.60 10.48
CA PHE A 17 -14.16 -2.76 10.97
C PHE A 17 -15.60 -2.86 10.44
N ASP A 18 -16.08 -1.89 9.68
CA ASP A 18 -17.37 -1.96 9.00
C ASP A 18 -17.25 -2.85 7.76
N MET A 19 -17.71 -4.11 7.90
CA MET A 19 -17.64 -5.10 6.82
C MET A 19 -18.81 -5.00 5.85
N ASP A 20 -19.91 -4.36 6.25
CA ASP A 20 -21.09 -4.18 5.40
C ASP A 20 -20.88 -3.04 4.40
N TYR A 21 -20.11 -2.03 4.82
CA TYR A 21 -19.80 -0.85 4.00
C TYR A 21 -18.28 -0.58 4.00
N PRO A 22 -17.46 -1.45 3.42
CA PRO A 22 -16.01 -1.31 3.45
C PRO A 22 -15.57 -0.07 2.67
N ILE A 23 -14.87 0.83 3.35
CA ILE A 23 -14.29 2.01 2.74
C ILE A 23 -12.99 1.62 2.02
N ALA A 24 -12.90 1.88 0.73
CA ALA A 24 -11.70 1.66 -0.05
C ALA A 24 -10.63 2.69 0.27
N PHE A 25 -9.39 2.21 0.46
CA PHE A 25 -8.22 3.05 0.59
C PHE A 25 -7.01 2.39 -0.08
N ASN A 26 -6.71 2.84 -1.31
CA ASN A 26 -5.56 2.33 -2.07
C ASN A 26 -4.36 3.26 -1.90
N VAL A 27 -3.39 2.84 -1.09
CA VAL A 27 -2.14 3.58 -0.92
C VAL A 27 -1.28 3.60 -2.19
N MET A 28 -1.49 2.64 -3.11
CA MET A 28 -0.80 2.53 -4.39
C MET A 28 -1.48 3.35 -5.51
N GLU A 29 -2.55 4.08 -5.20
CA GLU A 29 -3.19 4.96 -6.17
C GLU A 29 -2.21 6.05 -6.65
N ASP A 30 -2.19 6.32 -7.96
CA ASP A 30 -1.21 7.23 -8.56
C ASP A 30 -1.30 8.64 -7.97
N VAL A 31 -0.16 9.13 -7.52
CA VAL A 31 0.02 10.48 -6.95
C VAL A 31 0.84 11.39 -7.88
N GLY A 32 1.10 10.93 -9.10
CA GLY A 32 2.01 11.58 -10.04
C GLY A 32 3.47 11.14 -9.87
N TYR A 33 4.22 11.19 -10.95
CA TYR A 33 5.60 10.70 -11.03
C TYR A 33 6.49 11.25 -9.91
N ASP A 34 6.41 12.54 -9.65
CA ASP A 34 7.27 13.24 -8.69
C ASP A 34 7.07 12.79 -7.23
N LYS A 35 5.90 12.27 -6.90
CA LYS A 35 5.55 11.85 -5.52
C LYS A 35 5.63 10.34 -5.29
N ARG A 36 5.81 9.51 -6.32
CA ARG A 36 5.85 8.03 -6.18
C ARG A 36 6.90 7.55 -5.18
N HIS A 37 8.10 8.12 -5.25
CA HIS A 37 9.19 7.77 -4.32
C HIS A 37 8.84 8.06 -2.86
N LEU A 38 8.02 9.09 -2.58
CA LEU A 38 7.55 9.43 -1.24
C LEU A 38 6.51 8.41 -0.73
N VAL A 39 5.62 7.93 -1.60
CA VAL A 39 4.69 6.83 -1.27
C VAL A 39 5.47 5.59 -0.86
N VAL A 40 6.46 5.19 -1.67
CA VAL A 40 7.31 4.04 -1.36
C VAL A 40 8.06 4.24 -0.06
N SER A 41 8.68 5.40 0.14
CA SER A 41 9.39 5.73 1.38
C SER A 41 8.48 5.64 2.62
N GLY A 42 7.26 6.16 2.54
CA GLY A 42 6.28 6.09 3.62
C GLY A 42 5.86 4.65 3.93
N LEU A 43 5.59 3.84 2.91
CA LEU A 43 5.28 2.41 3.07
C LEU A 43 6.45 1.64 3.68
N MET A 44 7.66 1.85 3.20
CA MET A 44 8.86 1.19 3.71
C MET A 44 9.12 1.56 5.18
N ALA A 45 8.93 2.82 5.55
CA ALA A 45 9.03 3.26 6.95
C ALA A 45 7.99 2.57 7.84
N ALA A 46 6.73 2.46 7.38
CA ALA A 46 5.67 1.74 8.07
C ALA A 46 6.02 0.26 8.26
N PHE A 47 6.45 -0.41 7.21
CA PHE A 47 6.82 -1.83 7.26
C PHE A 47 8.01 -2.09 8.18
N LYS A 48 9.05 -1.26 8.13
CA LYS A 48 10.20 -1.35 9.04
C LYS A 48 9.77 -1.22 10.50
N LYS A 49 8.86 -0.30 10.79
CA LYS A 49 8.34 -0.09 12.15
C LYS A 49 7.54 -1.28 12.66
N ILE A 50 6.78 -1.95 11.76
CA ILE A 50 5.97 -3.11 12.11
C ILE A 50 6.85 -4.36 12.33
N TRP A 51 7.91 -4.54 11.53
CA TRP A 51 8.75 -5.75 11.54
C TRP A 51 10.23 -5.44 11.83
N VAL A 52 10.51 -4.78 12.93
CA VAL A 52 11.87 -4.30 13.30
C VAL A 52 12.91 -5.41 13.22
N ASP A 53 12.65 -6.57 13.83
CA ASP A 53 13.62 -7.66 13.95
C ASP A 53 13.72 -8.58 12.73
N ALA A 54 12.82 -8.40 11.75
CA ALA A 54 12.71 -9.28 10.59
C ALA A 54 12.89 -8.53 9.26
N TRP A 55 13.59 -7.40 9.28
CA TRP A 55 13.84 -6.56 8.12
C TRP A 55 15.27 -6.72 7.60
N SER A 56 15.44 -7.03 6.33
CA SER A 56 16.77 -7.14 5.70
C SER A 56 16.93 -6.15 4.54
N ALA A 57 18.18 -5.74 4.28
CA ALA A 57 18.51 -4.85 3.16
C ALA A 57 18.08 -5.45 1.80
N ARG A 58 18.21 -6.76 1.64
CA ARG A 58 17.76 -7.46 0.42
C ARG A 58 16.25 -7.37 0.23
N MET A 59 15.49 -7.64 1.29
CA MET A 59 14.03 -7.53 1.26
C MET A 59 13.60 -6.10 0.94
N GLU A 60 14.24 -5.12 1.56
CA GLU A 60 14.00 -3.69 1.29
C GLU A 60 14.23 -3.34 -0.17
N TYR A 61 15.35 -3.75 -0.73
CA TYR A 61 15.72 -3.48 -2.12
C TYR A 61 14.72 -4.06 -3.12
N ILE A 62 14.37 -5.33 -2.96
CA ILE A 62 13.40 -6.00 -3.84
C ILE A 62 12.01 -5.38 -3.70
N LEU A 63 11.54 -5.14 -2.47
CA LEU A 63 10.22 -4.57 -2.23
C LEU A 63 10.12 -3.13 -2.73
N THR A 64 11.16 -2.32 -2.59
CA THR A 64 11.22 -0.95 -3.14
C THR A 64 11.02 -0.97 -4.65
N ASN A 65 11.77 -1.79 -5.38
CA ASN A 65 11.62 -1.92 -6.84
C ASN A 65 10.25 -2.49 -7.24
N THR A 66 9.65 -3.35 -6.41
CA THR A 66 8.31 -3.87 -6.62
C THR A 66 7.26 -2.77 -6.51
N LEU A 67 7.31 -1.98 -5.43
CA LEU A 67 6.35 -0.90 -5.20
C LEU A 67 6.47 0.20 -6.27
N LEU A 68 7.70 0.58 -6.64
CA LEU A 68 7.91 1.56 -7.71
C LEU A 68 7.34 1.08 -9.04
N ALA A 69 7.57 -0.18 -9.42
CA ALA A 69 7.00 -0.76 -10.65
C ALA A 69 5.45 -0.78 -10.62
N LEU A 70 4.87 -1.16 -9.48
CA LEU A 70 3.42 -1.21 -9.32
C LEU A 70 2.76 0.16 -9.34
N LEU A 71 3.42 1.21 -8.84
CA LEU A 71 2.92 2.59 -8.91
C LEU A 71 2.84 3.12 -10.36
N GLU A 72 3.52 2.48 -11.29
CA GLU A 72 3.40 2.78 -12.73
C GLU A 72 2.34 1.92 -13.45
N TYR A 73 1.80 0.92 -12.78
CA TYR A 73 0.82 0.01 -13.36
C TYR A 73 -0.61 0.40 -12.96
N PRO A 74 -1.52 0.57 -13.93
CA PRO A 74 -2.91 0.94 -13.65
C PRO A 74 -3.59 -0.04 -12.67
N ASP A 75 -4.39 0.52 -11.78
CA ASP A 75 -5.21 -0.24 -10.84
C ASP A 75 -4.43 -1.19 -9.90
N ALA A 76 -3.11 -0.99 -9.75
CA ALA A 76 -2.31 -1.74 -8.81
C ALA A 76 -2.73 -1.46 -7.36
N THR A 77 -2.66 -2.49 -6.54
CA THR A 77 -2.92 -2.42 -5.10
C THR A 77 -1.81 -3.17 -4.33
N LEU A 78 -1.80 -3.12 -3.02
CA LEU A 78 -0.87 -3.94 -2.23
C LEU A 78 -1.05 -5.45 -2.45
N LEU A 79 -2.23 -5.91 -2.90
CA LEU A 79 -2.44 -7.31 -3.31
C LEU A 79 -1.57 -7.70 -4.51
N SER A 80 -1.21 -6.73 -5.34
CA SER A 80 -0.38 -6.94 -6.53
C SER A 80 1.07 -7.30 -6.19
N VAL A 81 1.55 -6.97 -4.99
CA VAL A 81 2.94 -7.24 -4.58
C VAL A 81 3.29 -8.72 -4.67
N ASN A 82 2.49 -9.60 -4.07
CA ASN A 82 2.76 -11.03 -4.09
C ASN A 82 2.65 -11.62 -5.50
N ARG A 83 1.80 -11.07 -6.35
CA ARG A 83 1.67 -11.48 -7.75
C ARG A 83 2.94 -11.19 -8.55
N MET A 84 3.69 -10.14 -8.22
CA MET A 84 4.98 -9.84 -8.87
C MET A 84 5.97 -11.00 -8.73
N TYR A 85 5.89 -11.80 -7.67
CA TYR A 85 6.80 -12.92 -7.43
C TYR A 85 6.28 -14.25 -7.93
N THR A 86 4.96 -14.45 -7.93
CA THR A 86 4.33 -15.75 -8.22
C THR A 86 3.74 -15.86 -9.63
N ASP A 87 3.35 -14.76 -10.25
CA ASP A 87 2.67 -14.70 -11.56
C ASP A 87 3.59 -14.05 -12.61
N LYS A 88 4.29 -14.88 -13.40
CA LYS A 88 5.21 -14.41 -14.43
C LYS A 88 4.52 -13.57 -15.51
N VAL A 89 3.26 -13.90 -15.84
CA VAL A 89 2.49 -13.17 -16.87
C VAL A 89 2.11 -11.78 -16.37
N PHE A 90 1.64 -11.69 -15.12
CA PHE A 90 1.32 -10.43 -14.50
C PHE A 90 2.58 -9.55 -14.37
N ARG A 91 3.67 -10.12 -13.86
CA ARG A 91 4.96 -9.40 -13.73
C ARG A 91 5.41 -8.82 -15.07
N LYS A 92 5.33 -9.60 -16.16
CA LYS A 92 5.70 -9.12 -17.50
C LYS A 92 4.85 -7.90 -17.89
N LYS A 93 3.53 -7.95 -17.72
CA LYS A 93 2.64 -6.82 -18.00
C LYS A 93 2.99 -5.57 -17.19
N VAL A 94 3.30 -5.73 -15.90
CA VAL A 94 3.71 -4.61 -15.06
C VAL A 94 5.01 -3.99 -15.57
N VAL A 95 6.04 -4.81 -15.83
CA VAL A 95 7.36 -4.35 -16.28
C VAL A 95 7.31 -3.65 -17.65
N GLU A 96 6.42 -4.08 -18.54
CA GLU A 96 6.18 -3.41 -19.83
C GLU A 96 5.62 -1.99 -19.67
N ASN A 97 4.92 -1.70 -18.57
CA ASN A 97 4.40 -0.35 -18.26
C ASN A 97 5.42 0.54 -17.53
N VAL A 98 6.51 -0.02 -16.98
CA VAL A 98 7.50 0.74 -16.23
C VAL A 98 8.28 1.67 -17.15
N LYS A 99 8.24 2.97 -16.85
CA LYS A 99 8.93 4.04 -17.58
C LYS A 99 10.28 4.39 -16.95
N ASP A 100 10.39 4.26 -15.63
CA ASP A 100 11.64 4.50 -14.92
C ASP A 100 12.70 3.47 -15.37
N PRO A 101 13.82 3.91 -16.00
CA PRO A 101 14.81 3.00 -16.55
C PRO A 101 15.53 2.16 -15.47
N VAL A 102 15.71 2.70 -14.26
CA VAL A 102 16.40 2.00 -13.16
C VAL A 102 15.52 0.87 -12.62
N VAL A 103 14.23 1.16 -12.40
CA VAL A 103 13.25 0.16 -11.95
C VAL A 103 13.05 -0.91 -13.02
N ARG A 104 12.98 -0.52 -14.29
CA ARG A 104 12.86 -1.46 -15.41
C ARG A 104 14.08 -2.37 -15.53
N ASP A 105 15.28 -1.80 -15.43
CA ASP A 105 16.55 -2.55 -15.49
C ASP A 105 16.67 -3.56 -14.34
N PHE A 106 16.24 -3.20 -13.13
CA PHE A 106 16.15 -4.15 -12.04
C PHE A 106 15.35 -5.41 -12.43
N TRP A 107 14.17 -5.25 -13.01
CA TRP A 107 13.31 -6.40 -13.36
C TRP A 107 13.83 -7.20 -14.54
N ILE A 108 14.39 -6.53 -15.56
CA ILE A 108 14.81 -7.17 -16.82
C ILE A 108 16.22 -7.75 -16.72
N LYS A 109 17.15 -7.02 -16.07
CA LYS A 109 18.57 -7.38 -16.07
C LYS A 109 19.02 -8.07 -14.78
N GLU A 110 18.40 -7.74 -13.64
CA GLU A 110 18.80 -8.29 -12.35
C GLU A 110 17.85 -9.39 -11.89
N PHE A 111 16.59 -9.08 -11.61
CA PHE A 111 15.61 -10.05 -11.11
C PHE A 111 15.40 -11.23 -12.07
N ALA A 112 15.44 -10.99 -13.37
CA ALA A 112 15.29 -12.05 -14.38
C ALA A 112 16.46 -13.05 -14.37
N THR A 113 17.62 -12.68 -13.83
CA THR A 113 18.79 -13.57 -13.71
C THR A 113 18.84 -14.32 -12.38
N TYR A 114 17.96 -14.02 -11.45
CA TYR A 114 17.90 -14.74 -10.19
C TYR A 114 17.55 -16.21 -10.43
N THR A 115 18.38 -17.10 -9.87
CA THR A 115 18.06 -18.53 -9.86
C THR A 115 16.79 -18.79 -9.07
N ASP A 116 16.09 -19.88 -9.36
CA ASP A 116 14.91 -20.29 -8.59
C ASP A 116 15.23 -20.39 -7.09
N ARG A 117 16.40 -20.94 -6.74
CA ARG A 117 16.87 -21.02 -5.35
C ARG A 117 16.98 -19.63 -4.72
N TYR A 118 17.63 -18.68 -5.39
CA TYR A 118 17.80 -17.33 -4.86
C TYR A 118 16.44 -16.62 -4.70
N THR A 119 15.54 -16.78 -5.67
CA THR A 119 14.20 -16.22 -5.60
C THR A 119 13.41 -16.81 -4.43
N GLN A 120 13.53 -18.14 -4.21
CA GLN A 120 12.90 -18.83 -3.07
C GLN A 120 13.49 -18.43 -1.71
N GLU A 121 14.70 -17.91 -1.65
CA GLU A 121 15.28 -17.36 -0.42
C GLU A 121 14.92 -15.88 -0.20
N ALA A 122 14.82 -15.11 -1.28
CA ALA A 122 14.68 -13.66 -1.21
C ALA A 122 13.22 -13.16 -1.08
N THR A 123 12.27 -13.82 -1.74
CA THR A 123 10.89 -13.33 -1.82
C THR A 123 9.94 -13.83 -0.72
N PRO A 124 10.09 -15.01 -0.11
CA PRO A 124 9.14 -15.51 0.90
C PRO A 124 9.00 -14.58 2.11
N ALA A 125 10.07 -13.93 2.53
CA ALA A 125 10.02 -12.98 3.64
C ALA A 125 9.11 -11.80 3.34
N ILE A 126 9.13 -11.29 2.09
CA ILE A 126 8.23 -10.24 1.63
C ILE A 126 6.79 -10.78 1.54
N GLN A 127 6.62 -11.93 0.88
CA GLN A 127 5.31 -12.55 0.66
C GLN A 127 4.60 -12.85 1.99
N ASN A 128 5.32 -13.34 3.00
CA ASN A 128 4.78 -13.62 4.32
C ASN A 128 4.30 -12.34 5.02
N LYS A 129 5.05 -11.25 4.92
CA LYS A 129 4.70 -9.98 5.54
C LYS A 129 3.50 -9.33 4.86
N ILE A 130 3.53 -9.21 3.55
CA ILE A 130 2.38 -8.69 2.77
C ILE A 130 1.19 -9.62 2.93
N GLY A 131 1.41 -10.95 2.96
CA GLY A 131 0.39 -11.96 3.16
C GLY A 131 -0.38 -11.79 4.48
N GLN A 132 0.26 -11.35 5.55
CA GLN A 132 -0.43 -11.07 6.82
C GLN A 132 -1.56 -10.06 6.67
N PHE A 133 -1.35 -9.00 5.88
CA PHE A 133 -2.38 -8.00 5.61
C PHE A 133 -3.42 -8.50 4.61
N THR A 134 -2.97 -9.13 3.53
CA THR A 134 -3.86 -9.55 2.44
C THR A 134 -4.70 -10.78 2.79
N SER A 135 -4.29 -11.57 3.80
CA SER A 135 -5.07 -12.69 4.33
C SER A 135 -6.21 -12.25 5.25
N ASN A 136 -6.10 -11.09 5.86
CA ASN A 136 -7.17 -10.54 6.71
C ASN A 136 -8.28 -9.96 5.83
N PRO A 137 -9.52 -10.50 5.85
CA PRO A 137 -10.61 -10.02 4.99
C PRO A 137 -10.93 -8.54 5.18
N LEU A 138 -10.90 -8.06 6.42
CA LEU A 138 -11.16 -6.66 6.77
C LEU A 138 -10.15 -5.74 6.06
N ILE A 139 -8.86 -6.02 6.21
CA ILE A 139 -7.80 -5.21 5.60
C ILE A 139 -7.80 -5.37 4.09
N ARG A 140 -7.96 -6.61 3.59
CA ARG A 140 -8.01 -6.88 2.15
C ARG A 140 -9.11 -6.11 1.43
N ASN A 141 -10.29 -5.99 2.02
CA ASN A 141 -11.41 -5.25 1.44
C ASN A 141 -11.12 -3.74 1.36
N ILE A 142 -10.28 -3.22 2.24
CA ILE A 142 -9.88 -1.80 2.24
C ILE A 142 -8.78 -1.54 1.22
N ILE A 143 -7.65 -2.28 1.32
CA ILE A 143 -6.44 -2.00 0.54
C ILE A 143 -6.41 -2.68 -0.84
N GLY A 144 -7.36 -3.56 -1.12
CA GLY A 144 -7.43 -4.33 -2.36
C GLY A 144 -8.29 -3.70 -3.44
N GLN A 145 -8.95 -2.60 -3.16
CA GLN A 145 -9.75 -1.89 -4.15
C GLN A 145 -8.85 -0.92 -4.96
N PRO A 146 -8.97 -0.87 -6.30
CA PRO A 146 -8.09 -0.06 -7.14
C PRO A 146 -8.18 1.43 -6.88
N LYS A 147 -9.38 1.92 -6.51
CA LYS A 147 -9.64 3.34 -6.22
C LYS A 147 -10.10 3.54 -4.80
N SER A 148 -9.60 4.59 -4.17
CA SER A 148 -10.04 5.02 -2.85
C SER A 148 -11.46 5.58 -2.91
N SER A 149 -12.22 5.39 -1.83
CA SER A 149 -13.59 5.94 -1.70
C SER A 149 -13.60 7.45 -1.46
N PHE A 150 -12.46 8.04 -1.16
CA PHE A 150 -12.33 9.47 -0.88
C PHE A 150 -10.97 9.99 -1.36
N ASP A 151 -10.96 11.26 -1.77
CA ASP A 151 -9.76 12.00 -2.13
C ASP A 151 -9.35 12.91 -0.97
N ILE A 152 -8.17 12.67 -0.39
CA ILE A 152 -7.68 13.41 0.77
C ILE A 152 -7.44 14.88 0.41
N ARG A 153 -6.87 15.16 -0.79
CA ARG A 153 -6.63 16.52 -1.24
C ARG A 153 -7.95 17.30 -1.36
N GLN A 154 -8.93 16.71 -2.05
CA GLN A 154 -10.24 17.33 -2.20
C GLN A 154 -10.93 17.56 -0.84
N MET A 155 -10.81 16.59 0.09
CA MET A 155 -11.33 16.74 1.44
C MET A 155 -10.72 17.93 2.18
N MET A 156 -9.41 18.16 2.03
CA MET A 156 -8.73 19.33 2.61
C MET A 156 -9.25 20.63 2.00
N ASP A 157 -9.33 20.70 0.67
CA ASP A 157 -9.81 21.88 -0.05
C ASP A 157 -11.28 22.20 0.29
N ASP A 158 -12.12 21.18 0.43
CA ASP A 158 -13.53 21.28 0.84
C ASP A 158 -13.72 21.46 2.36
N ARG A 159 -12.64 21.51 3.14
CA ARG A 159 -12.64 21.66 4.61
C ARG A 159 -13.49 20.58 5.29
N LYS A 160 -13.43 19.34 4.81
CA LYS A 160 -14.12 18.19 5.41
C LYS A 160 -13.50 17.80 6.75
N ILE A 161 -14.26 17.06 7.55
CA ILE A 161 -13.81 16.50 8.83
C ILE A 161 -13.60 15.02 8.64
N LEU A 162 -12.33 14.58 8.65
CA LEU A 162 -11.98 13.16 8.58
C LEU A 162 -11.82 12.59 10.00
N ILE A 163 -12.65 11.62 10.34
CA ILE A 163 -12.54 10.87 11.60
C ILE A 163 -12.12 9.45 11.27
N MET A 164 -10.94 9.05 11.73
CA MET A 164 -10.38 7.72 11.51
C MET A 164 -10.48 6.90 12.80
N ASN A 165 -11.41 5.95 12.84
CA ASN A 165 -11.56 5.06 13.97
C ASN A 165 -10.67 3.82 13.81
N LEU A 166 -9.42 3.93 14.24
CA LEU A 166 -8.42 2.86 14.17
C LEU A 166 -8.36 2.07 15.49
N SER A 167 -9.52 1.65 15.99
CA SER A 167 -9.63 0.90 17.26
C SER A 167 -8.83 -0.40 17.19
N LYS A 168 -7.78 -0.52 18.01
CA LYS A 168 -6.93 -1.72 18.09
C LYS A 168 -7.71 -2.98 18.47
N GLY A 169 -8.71 -2.84 19.32
CA GLY A 169 -9.55 -3.95 19.75
C GLY A 169 -10.40 -4.57 18.64
N GLN A 170 -10.71 -3.80 17.60
CA GLN A 170 -11.52 -4.25 16.46
C GLN A 170 -10.70 -4.56 15.22
N VAL A 171 -9.63 -3.82 14.99
CA VAL A 171 -8.80 -3.91 13.78
C VAL A 171 -7.56 -4.78 14.00
N GLY A 172 -7.07 -4.87 15.23
CA GLY A 172 -5.80 -5.47 15.61
C GLY A 172 -4.64 -4.47 15.53
N ASP A 173 -3.62 -4.64 16.37
CA ASP A 173 -2.54 -3.66 16.53
C ASP A 173 -1.73 -3.46 15.23
N THR A 174 -1.27 -4.54 14.62
CA THR A 174 -0.50 -4.51 13.37
C THR A 174 -1.26 -3.84 12.23
N ASN A 175 -2.53 -4.17 12.07
CA ASN A 175 -3.40 -3.60 11.04
C ASN A 175 -3.66 -2.10 11.28
N THR A 176 -3.87 -1.72 12.53
CA THR A 176 -4.04 -0.31 12.94
C THR A 176 -2.78 0.50 12.63
N GLN A 177 -1.60 -0.03 12.93
CA GLN A 177 -0.33 0.61 12.60
C GLN A 177 -0.14 0.77 11.09
N LEU A 178 -0.47 -0.26 10.30
CA LEU A 178 -0.41 -0.20 8.85
C LEU A 178 -1.33 0.89 8.30
N LEU A 179 -2.63 0.79 8.56
CA LEU A 179 -3.62 1.75 8.06
C LEU A 179 -3.32 3.18 8.50
N GLY A 180 -2.96 3.38 9.76
CA GLY A 180 -2.60 4.69 10.29
C GLY A 180 -1.38 5.29 9.60
N SER A 181 -0.33 4.48 9.36
CA SER A 181 0.86 4.93 8.64
C SER A 181 0.56 5.28 7.19
N MET A 182 -0.23 4.46 6.50
CA MET A 182 -0.66 4.71 5.12
C MET A 182 -1.49 6.00 4.99
N LEU A 183 -2.48 6.17 5.86
CA LEU A 183 -3.32 7.37 5.91
C LEU A 183 -2.49 8.62 6.20
N THR A 184 -1.58 8.56 7.18
CA THR A 184 -0.68 9.67 7.50
C THR A 184 0.21 10.02 6.31
N THR A 185 0.77 9.03 5.62
CA THR A 185 1.57 9.25 4.41
C THR A 185 0.75 9.95 3.33
N ARG A 186 -0.47 9.51 3.07
CA ARG A 186 -1.35 10.12 2.06
C ARG A 186 -1.79 11.53 2.43
N ILE A 187 -2.07 11.80 3.70
CA ILE A 187 -2.37 13.15 4.20
C ILE A 187 -1.17 14.08 3.99
N PHE A 188 0.03 13.59 4.27
CA PHE A 188 1.26 14.37 4.06
C PHE A 188 1.54 14.71 2.59
N LEU A 189 1.14 13.81 1.66
CA LEU A 189 1.37 13.97 0.21
C LEU A 189 0.26 14.76 -0.50
N ALA A 190 -0.89 14.92 0.13
CA ALA A 190 -2.01 15.68 -0.42
C ALA A 190 -1.76 17.18 -0.37
#